data_12357235461869eccd339100810dc4b0
#
_entry.id   12357235461869eccd339100810dc4b0
#
_cell.length_a   1.000
_cell.length_b   1.000
_cell.length_c   1.000
_cell.angle_alpha   90.00
_cell.angle_beta   90.00
_cell.angle_gamma   90.00
#
_symmetry.space_group_name_H-M   'P 1'
#
loop_
_entity.id
_entity.type
_entity.pdbx_description
1 polymer ?
#
loop_
_entity_poly.entity_id
_entity_poly.type
_entity_poly.pdbx_seq_one_letter_code
_entity_poly.pdbx_strand_id
1 'polypeptide(L)'
;MLILPRQAEKIAVPEDTQVVIAEQNLEITDGSGKISIFAPVFHGEENEMSLCVLFDTEKCDILITGDRNAFGERSLLRHADIPNVDVLIAGHHGSKYSSCQELLEATRPQIVCISVGADNSYGHPAQEVLDRLSSFGCTVYRTDQQGTITIRR
;
A
#
# COMPACT_ATOMS: atom_id res chain seq x y z
N MET A 1 -4.77 19.25 -5.07
CA MET A 1 -5.73 18.46 -4.25
C MET A 1 -4.93 17.53 -3.35
N LEU A 2 -5.31 17.41 -2.08
CA LEU A 2 -4.73 16.49 -1.10
C LEU A 2 -5.85 15.60 -0.57
N ILE A 3 -5.65 14.29 -0.58
CA ILE A 3 -6.62 13.32 -0.06
C ILE A 3 -6.06 12.75 1.23
N LEU A 4 -6.82 12.86 2.30
CA LEU A 4 -6.41 12.48 3.64
C LEU A 4 -7.37 11.45 4.23
N PRO A 5 -6.88 10.53 5.07
CA PRO A 5 -7.76 9.69 5.89
C PRO A 5 -8.43 10.56 6.97
N ARG A 6 -9.55 10.09 7.51
CA ARG A 6 -10.36 10.83 8.48
C ARG A 6 -9.60 11.33 9.72
N GLN A 7 -8.58 10.60 10.17
CA GLN A 7 -7.77 11.00 11.34
C GLN A 7 -6.79 12.13 11.07
N ALA A 8 -6.51 12.42 9.81
CA ALA A 8 -5.55 13.44 9.40
C ALA A 8 -6.14 14.87 9.38
N GLU A 9 -7.35 15.09 9.88
CA GLU A 9 -8.04 16.40 9.89
C GLU A 9 -7.24 17.54 10.55
N LYS A 10 -6.20 17.20 11.34
CA LYS A 10 -5.37 18.18 12.06
C LYS A 10 -4.06 18.53 11.35
N ILE A 11 -3.84 18.03 10.13
CA ILE A 11 -2.63 18.35 9.39
C ILE A 11 -2.73 19.78 8.83
N ALA A 12 -1.71 20.59 9.10
CA ALA A 12 -1.61 21.91 8.50
C ALA A 12 -1.33 21.77 6.98
N VAL A 13 -2.22 22.30 6.17
CA VAL A 13 -2.10 22.35 4.71
C VAL A 13 -1.98 23.78 4.21
N PRO A 14 -1.26 24.02 3.09
CA PRO A 14 -1.24 25.34 2.46
C PRO A 14 -2.64 25.84 2.12
N GLU A 15 -2.86 27.17 2.25
CA GLU A 15 -4.20 27.79 2.11
C GLU A 15 -4.89 27.50 0.77
N ASP A 16 -4.11 27.35 -0.32
CA ASP A 16 -4.64 27.08 -1.66
C ASP A 16 -4.84 25.58 -1.97
N THR A 17 -4.67 24.71 -0.98
CA THR A 17 -4.79 23.27 -1.19
C THR A 17 -6.22 22.79 -0.99
N GLN A 18 -6.84 22.28 -2.05
CA GLN A 18 -8.10 21.57 -1.91
C GLN A 18 -7.87 20.27 -1.13
N VAL A 19 -8.54 20.13 0.00
CA VAL A 19 -8.47 18.93 0.86
C VAL A 19 -9.75 18.12 0.70
N VAL A 20 -9.58 16.81 0.53
CA VAL A 20 -10.67 15.84 0.53
C VAL A 20 -10.41 14.82 1.64
N ILE A 21 -11.34 14.68 2.56
CA ILE A 21 -11.28 13.64 3.58
C ILE A 21 -11.94 12.38 3.02
N ALA A 22 -11.17 11.29 2.94
CA ALA A 22 -11.68 10.01 2.44
C ALA A 22 -12.48 9.29 3.54
N GLU A 23 -13.77 9.55 3.62
CA GLU A 23 -14.72 8.86 4.50
C GLU A 23 -15.22 7.54 3.89
N GLN A 24 -15.13 7.41 2.59
CA GLN A 24 -15.48 6.24 1.79
C GLN A 24 -14.47 6.07 0.66
N ASN A 25 -14.54 4.96 -0.03
CA ASN A 25 -13.69 4.72 -1.20
C ASN A 25 -13.95 5.79 -2.26
N LEU A 26 -12.87 6.24 -2.89
CA LEU A 26 -12.88 7.25 -3.95
C LEU A 26 -12.28 6.65 -5.22
N GLU A 27 -12.76 7.08 -6.36
CA GLU A 27 -12.18 6.74 -7.66
C GLU A 27 -11.88 8.02 -8.43
N ILE A 28 -10.70 8.05 -9.03
CA ILE A 28 -10.25 9.12 -9.94
C ILE A 28 -9.91 8.44 -11.25
N THR A 29 -10.54 8.87 -12.33
CA THR A 29 -10.28 8.34 -13.68
C THR A 29 -9.87 9.47 -14.60
N ASP A 30 -8.89 9.16 -15.46
CA ASP A 30 -8.57 9.97 -16.62
C ASP A 30 -8.52 9.06 -17.85
N GLY A 31 -8.15 9.56 -19.02
CA GLY A 31 -8.09 8.75 -20.24
C GLY A 31 -7.00 7.66 -20.26
N SER A 32 -6.16 7.56 -19.22
CA SER A 32 -5.00 6.66 -19.15
C SER A 32 -5.13 5.56 -18.11
N GLY A 33 -6.11 5.66 -17.19
CA GLY A 33 -6.28 4.67 -16.13
C GLY A 33 -7.21 5.14 -15.00
N LYS A 34 -7.23 4.35 -13.95
CA LYS A 34 -8.03 4.58 -12.75
C LYS A 34 -7.16 4.53 -11.50
N ILE A 35 -7.39 5.44 -10.58
CA ILE A 35 -6.84 5.43 -9.23
C ILE A 35 -7.99 5.16 -8.27
N SER A 36 -7.98 4.02 -7.61
CA SER A 36 -8.92 3.70 -6.55
C SER A 36 -8.25 3.94 -5.19
N ILE A 37 -8.91 4.70 -4.33
CA ILE A 37 -8.44 5.03 -2.98
C ILE A 37 -9.40 4.39 -1.99
N PHE A 38 -8.90 3.48 -1.19
CA PHE A 38 -9.68 2.73 -0.22
C PHE A 38 -9.52 3.32 1.16
N ALA A 39 -10.61 3.90 1.66
CA ALA A 39 -10.69 4.42 3.01
C ALA A 39 -10.75 3.26 4.04
N PRO A 40 -10.25 3.47 5.26
CA PRO A 40 -10.45 2.49 6.33
C PRO A 40 -11.92 2.46 6.74
N VAL A 41 -12.47 1.25 6.91
CA VAL A 41 -13.89 1.03 7.25
C VAL A 41 -14.15 0.86 8.76
N PHE A 42 -13.11 0.96 9.57
CA PHE A 42 -13.20 0.79 11.04
C PHE A 42 -12.33 1.85 11.74
N HIS A 43 -12.55 2.01 13.03
CA HIS A 43 -11.68 2.80 13.88
C HIS A 43 -10.66 1.85 14.54
N GLY A 44 -9.38 2.08 14.28
CA GLY A 44 -8.27 1.29 14.76
C GLY A 44 -7.08 2.14 15.19
N GLU A 45 -5.92 1.52 15.35
CA GLU A 45 -4.66 2.25 15.56
C GLU A 45 -4.29 3.06 14.32
N GLU A 46 -3.45 4.08 14.48
CA GLU A 46 -3.10 5.03 13.40
C GLU A 46 -2.67 4.36 12.11
N ASN A 47 -1.80 3.34 12.20
CA ASN A 47 -1.30 2.62 11.04
C ASN A 47 -2.40 1.84 10.29
N GLU A 48 -3.38 1.29 11.02
CA GLU A 48 -4.51 0.56 10.43
C GLU A 48 -5.45 1.48 9.63
N MET A 49 -5.37 2.79 9.91
CA MET A 49 -6.18 3.82 9.28
C MET A 49 -5.53 4.41 8.03
N SER A 50 -4.41 3.85 7.56
CA SER A 50 -3.78 4.27 6.30
C SER A 50 -4.73 4.11 5.11
N LEU A 51 -4.68 5.05 4.18
CA LEU A 51 -5.32 4.88 2.87
C LEU A 51 -4.58 3.80 2.08
N CYS A 52 -5.31 2.96 1.36
CA CYS A 52 -4.73 2.10 0.35
C CYS A 52 -5.03 2.68 -1.03
N VAL A 53 -4.11 2.51 -1.96
CA VAL A 53 -4.24 3.05 -3.30
C VAL A 53 -3.95 1.96 -4.32
N LEU A 54 -4.86 1.79 -5.27
CA LEU A 54 -4.66 0.95 -6.45
C LEU A 54 -4.58 1.86 -7.68
N PHE A 55 -3.46 1.80 -8.35
CA PHE A 55 -3.32 2.30 -9.71
C PHE A 55 -3.63 1.17 -10.67
N ASP A 56 -4.71 1.32 -11.43
CA ASP A 56 -5.21 0.37 -12.41
C ASP A 56 -5.01 1.01 -13.79
N THR A 57 -4.04 0.52 -14.53
CA THR A 57 -3.68 1.04 -15.85
C THR A 57 -3.59 -0.09 -16.86
N GLU A 58 -3.72 0.22 -18.15
CA GLU A 58 -3.55 -0.77 -19.22
C GLU A 58 -2.17 -1.47 -19.22
N LYS A 59 -1.18 -0.92 -18.52
CA LYS A 59 0.21 -1.37 -18.59
C LYS A 59 0.71 -2.02 -17.29
N CYS A 60 0.26 -1.54 -16.15
CA CYS A 60 0.82 -1.96 -14.88
C CYS A 60 -0.13 -1.60 -13.73
N ASP A 61 -0.55 -2.61 -12.98
CA ASP A 61 -1.40 -2.44 -11.81
C ASP A 61 -0.54 -2.45 -10.55
N ILE A 62 -0.69 -1.39 -9.74
CA ILE A 62 0.14 -1.19 -8.55
C ILE A 62 -0.76 -0.99 -7.33
N LEU A 63 -0.59 -1.84 -6.32
CA LEU A 63 -1.25 -1.69 -5.04
C LEU A 63 -0.28 -1.15 -3.98
N ILE A 64 -0.71 -0.11 -3.26
CA ILE A 64 -0.02 0.49 -2.13
C ILE A 64 -0.93 0.35 -0.91
N THR A 65 -0.50 -0.37 0.13
CA THR A 65 -1.33 -0.63 1.32
C THR A 65 -1.05 0.33 2.48
N GLY A 66 -0.10 1.24 2.32
CA GLY A 66 0.34 2.13 3.40
C GLY A 66 0.92 1.34 4.58
N ASP A 67 0.72 1.81 5.78
CA ASP A 67 1.24 1.16 6.98
C ASP A 67 0.24 0.20 7.64
N ARG A 68 -0.77 -0.27 6.89
CA ARG A 68 -1.74 -1.25 7.41
C ARG A 68 -1.04 -2.54 7.85
N ASN A 69 -1.47 -3.04 8.99
CA ASN A 69 -1.12 -4.39 9.42
C ASN A 69 -2.05 -5.43 8.77
N ALA A 70 -1.84 -6.72 9.07
CA ALA A 70 -2.64 -7.81 8.53
C ALA A 70 -4.15 -7.69 8.82
N PHE A 71 -4.55 -7.07 9.92
CA PHE A 71 -5.96 -6.81 10.21
C PHE A 71 -6.56 -5.79 9.24
N GLY A 72 -5.85 -4.68 9.01
CA GLY A 72 -6.24 -3.66 8.03
C GLY A 72 -6.25 -4.18 6.59
N GLU A 73 -5.28 -5.02 6.23
CA GLU A 73 -5.22 -5.67 4.92
C GLU A 73 -6.39 -6.66 4.70
N ARG A 74 -6.70 -7.51 5.69
CA ARG A 74 -7.88 -8.37 5.63
C ARG A 74 -9.19 -7.59 5.60
N SER A 75 -9.23 -6.45 6.28
CA SER A 75 -10.39 -5.56 6.20
C SER A 75 -10.55 -4.98 4.79
N LEU A 76 -9.47 -4.56 4.14
CA LEU A 76 -9.49 -4.12 2.75
C LEU A 76 -10.11 -5.19 1.85
N LEU A 77 -9.61 -6.43 1.92
CA LEU A 77 -10.09 -7.55 1.12
C LEU A 77 -11.57 -7.92 1.34
N ARG A 78 -12.12 -7.65 2.53
CA ARG A 78 -13.54 -7.88 2.82
C ARG A 78 -14.48 -6.82 2.26
N HIS A 79 -13.98 -5.60 2.04
CA HIS A 79 -14.80 -4.44 1.70
C HIS A 79 -14.49 -3.85 0.32
N ALA A 80 -13.50 -4.41 -0.37
CA ALA A 80 -13.15 -4.02 -1.72
C ALA A 80 -12.75 -5.25 -2.55
N ASP A 81 -13.14 -5.24 -3.81
CA ASP A 81 -12.67 -6.24 -4.78
C ASP A 81 -11.32 -5.76 -5.34
N ILE A 82 -10.25 -6.37 -4.85
CA ILE A 82 -8.90 -6.04 -5.26
C ILE A 82 -8.45 -7.04 -6.33
N PRO A 83 -8.14 -6.60 -7.54
CA PRO A 83 -7.71 -7.50 -8.62
C PRO A 83 -6.29 -8.04 -8.36
N ASN A 84 -5.85 -8.96 -9.23
CA ASN A 84 -4.43 -9.28 -9.34
C ASN A 84 -3.66 -8.01 -9.71
N VAL A 85 -2.47 -7.83 -9.14
CA VAL A 85 -1.62 -6.67 -9.42
C VAL A 85 -0.25 -7.10 -9.92
N ASP A 86 0.40 -6.27 -10.72
CA ASP A 86 1.76 -6.51 -11.16
C ASP A 86 2.76 -6.22 -10.02
N VAL A 87 2.50 -5.14 -9.29
CA VAL A 87 3.39 -4.63 -8.25
C VAL A 87 2.62 -4.39 -6.95
N LEU A 88 3.17 -4.91 -5.86
CA LEU A 88 2.76 -4.55 -4.51
C LEU A 88 3.85 -3.71 -3.85
N ILE A 89 3.49 -2.55 -3.33
CA ILE A 89 4.34 -1.84 -2.39
C ILE A 89 4.04 -2.41 -1.00
N ALA A 90 5.03 -3.08 -0.43
CA ALA A 90 4.87 -3.79 0.84
C ALA A 90 4.44 -2.86 1.97
N GLY A 91 3.43 -3.26 2.70
CA GLY A 91 2.89 -2.47 3.81
C GLY A 91 3.93 -2.26 4.92
N HIS A 92 3.86 -1.11 5.56
CA HIS A 92 4.60 -0.76 6.77
C HIS A 92 6.10 -1.07 6.66
N HIS A 93 6.71 -0.69 5.52
CA HIS A 93 8.13 -0.86 5.23
C HIS A 93 8.66 -2.31 5.36
N GLY A 94 7.79 -3.30 5.17
CA GLY A 94 8.12 -4.71 5.37
C GLY A 94 8.08 -5.15 6.83
N SER A 95 7.17 -4.58 7.63
CA SER A 95 6.89 -5.06 9.00
C SER A 95 6.40 -6.51 8.98
N LYS A 96 6.78 -7.30 9.98
CA LYS A 96 6.31 -8.69 10.12
C LYS A 96 4.78 -8.82 10.24
N TYR A 97 4.12 -7.73 10.61
CA TYR A 97 2.67 -7.66 10.80
C TYR A 97 1.89 -7.27 9.54
N SER A 98 2.56 -6.95 8.44
CA SER A 98 1.95 -6.55 7.17
C SER A 98 2.27 -7.49 6.02
N SER A 99 1.75 -7.20 4.83
CA SER A 99 1.85 -8.06 3.64
C SER A 99 1.43 -9.50 3.97
N CYS A 100 0.22 -9.66 4.54
CA CYS A 100 -0.28 -10.96 5.01
C CYS A 100 -0.50 -11.94 3.86
N GLN A 101 -0.55 -13.22 4.19
CA GLN A 101 -0.71 -14.31 3.22
C GLN A 101 -1.97 -14.11 2.37
N GLU A 102 -3.08 -13.72 2.98
CA GLU A 102 -4.36 -13.52 2.30
C GLU A 102 -4.30 -12.38 1.28
N LEU A 103 -3.53 -11.31 1.57
CA LEU A 103 -3.31 -10.23 0.62
C LEU A 103 -2.52 -10.74 -0.59
N LEU A 104 -1.45 -11.49 -0.38
CA LEU A 104 -0.65 -12.06 -1.46
C LEU A 104 -1.46 -13.03 -2.33
N GLU A 105 -2.28 -13.88 -1.71
CA GLU A 105 -3.15 -14.83 -2.42
C GLU A 105 -4.23 -14.12 -3.26
N ALA A 106 -4.79 -13.03 -2.76
CA ALA A 106 -5.80 -12.25 -3.45
C ALA A 106 -5.22 -11.45 -4.62
N THR A 107 -4.06 -10.81 -4.40
CA THR A 107 -3.49 -9.85 -5.37
C THR A 107 -2.44 -10.46 -6.30
N ARG A 108 -1.83 -11.58 -5.93
CA ARG A 108 -0.84 -12.34 -6.71
C ARG A 108 0.26 -11.47 -7.36
N PRO A 109 0.93 -10.61 -6.60
CA PRO A 109 1.91 -9.70 -7.17
C PRO A 109 3.12 -10.47 -7.75
N GLN A 110 3.59 -10.05 -8.92
CA GLN A 110 4.83 -10.58 -9.49
C GLN A 110 6.05 -9.91 -8.85
N ILE A 111 5.93 -8.61 -8.56
CA ILE A 111 6.98 -7.78 -7.98
C ILE A 111 6.47 -7.21 -6.65
N VAL A 112 7.32 -7.26 -5.64
CA VAL A 112 7.08 -6.56 -4.37
C VAL A 112 8.23 -5.57 -4.14
N CYS A 113 7.87 -4.29 -3.97
CA CYS A 113 8.84 -3.25 -3.61
C CYS A 113 8.70 -2.92 -2.13
N ILE A 114 9.83 -2.90 -1.42
CA ILE A 114 9.89 -2.51 -0.02
C ILE A 114 10.62 -1.16 0.06
N SER A 115 9.89 -0.11 0.42
CA SER A 115 10.45 1.21 0.71
C SER A 115 10.93 1.22 2.15
N VAL A 116 12.25 1.20 2.35
CA VAL A 116 12.84 1.11 3.68
C VAL A 116 14.22 1.78 3.68
N GLY A 117 14.58 2.43 4.79
CA GLY A 117 15.89 3.04 4.96
C GLY A 117 16.95 2.02 5.35
N ALA A 118 18.18 2.23 4.85
CA ALA A 118 19.35 1.51 5.38
C ALA A 118 19.54 1.87 6.87
N ASP A 119 19.99 0.91 7.65
CA ASP A 119 20.29 1.07 9.09
C ASP A 119 19.10 1.61 9.92
N ASN A 120 17.86 1.33 9.49
CA ASN A 120 16.69 1.75 10.26
C ASN A 120 16.60 1.03 11.62
N SER A 121 16.14 1.76 12.64
CA SER A 121 16.04 1.27 14.01
C SER A 121 14.87 0.31 14.26
N TYR A 122 13.98 0.13 13.29
CA TYR A 122 12.78 -0.71 13.42
C TYR A 122 13.04 -2.18 13.08
N GLY A 123 14.21 -2.51 12.51
CA GLY A 123 14.52 -3.86 12.04
C GLY A 123 13.70 -4.27 10.81
N HIS A 124 13.30 -3.30 10.00
CA HIS A 124 12.59 -3.55 8.74
C HIS A 124 13.55 -3.65 7.55
N PRO A 125 13.21 -4.43 6.54
CA PRO A 125 12.12 -5.40 6.53
C PRO A 125 12.43 -6.58 7.46
N ALA A 126 11.40 -7.08 8.14
CA ALA A 126 11.52 -8.24 9.01
C ALA A 126 11.75 -9.52 8.21
N GLN A 127 12.54 -10.47 8.77
CA GLN A 127 12.86 -11.72 8.08
C GLN A 127 11.60 -12.53 7.75
N GLU A 128 10.60 -12.51 8.63
CA GLU A 128 9.34 -13.22 8.47
C GLU A 128 8.56 -12.76 7.22
N VAL A 129 8.60 -11.45 6.88
CA VAL A 129 7.96 -10.97 5.66
C VAL A 129 8.77 -11.34 4.43
N LEU A 130 10.10 -11.29 4.50
CA LEU A 130 10.96 -11.71 3.40
C LEU A 130 10.76 -13.19 3.07
N ASP A 131 10.69 -14.04 4.09
CA ASP A 131 10.45 -15.48 3.94
C ASP A 131 9.06 -15.75 3.33
N ARG A 132 8.03 -15.02 3.76
CA ARG A 132 6.69 -15.10 3.20
C ARG A 132 6.66 -14.75 1.73
N LEU A 133 7.26 -13.60 1.35
CA LEU A 133 7.33 -13.14 -0.04
C LEU A 133 8.11 -14.11 -0.92
N SER A 134 9.23 -14.62 -0.42
CA SER A 134 10.04 -15.62 -1.12
C SER A 134 9.25 -16.92 -1.33
N SER A 135 8.57 -17.41 -0.29
CA SER A 135 7.75 -18.63 -0.37
C SER A 135 6.57 -18.48 -1.33
N PHE A 136 6.03 -17.26 -1.47
CA PHE A 136 4.98 -16.95 -2.43
C PHE A 136 5.50 -16.88 -3.88
N GLY A 137 6.82 -16.67 -4.07
CA GLY A 137 7.47 -16.60 -5.38
C GLY A 137 7.54 -15.20 -5.98
N CYS A 138 7.37 -14.15 -5.16
CA CYS A 138 7.52 -12.77 -5.62
C CYS A 138 8.99 -12.41 -5.87
N THR A 139 9.23 -11.57 -6.89
CA THR A 139 10.50 -10.86 -7.01
C THR A 139 10.51 -9.66 -6.08
N VAL A 140 11.43 -9.63 -5.12
CA VAL A 140 11.50 -8.57 -4.10
C VAL A 140 12.60 -7.58 -4.43
N TYR A 141 12.25 -6.28 -4.45
CA TYR A 141 13.18 -5.16 -4.53
C TYR A 141 13.11 -4.31 -3.26
N ARG A 142 14.26 -3.83 -2.77
CA ARG A 142 14.38 -3.09 -1.51
C ARG A 142 15.19 -1.82 -1.71
N THR A 143 14.66 -0.68 -1.25
CA THR A 143 15.36 0.62 -1.40
C THR A 143 16.62 0.74 -0.57
N ASP A 144 16.74 0.04 0.56
CA ASP A 144 17.94 -0.01 1.38
C ASP A 144 19.12 -0.74 0.73
N GLN A 145 18.85 -1.60 -0.27
CA GLN A 145 19.86 -2.36 -1.00
C GLN A 145 20.14 -1.81 -2.41
N GLN A 146 19.11 -1.36 -3.10
CA GLN A 146 19.18 -0.95 -4.52
C GLN A 146 19.01 0.56 -4.73
N GLY A 147 18.73 1.33 -3.68
CA GLY A 147 18.42 2.74 -3.82
C GLY A 147 17.08 2.97 -4.56
N THR A 148 17.07 3.84 -5.54
CA THR A 148 15.86 4.12 -6.31
C THR A 148 15.49 2.94 -7.20
N ILE A 149 14.25 2.46 -7.07
CA ILE A 149 13.69 1.39 -7.90
C ILE A 149 12.84 2.02 -8.99
N THR A 150 13.10 1.67 -10.24
CA THR A 150 12.31 2.10 -11.39
C THR A 150 11.81 0.88 -12.14
N ILE A 151 10.48 0.74 -12.25
CA ILE A 151 9.83 -0.32 -13.04
C ILE A 151 9.41 0.29 -14.37
N ARG A 152 9.78 -0.34 -15.47
CA ARG A 152 9.40 0.06 -16.84
C ARG A 152 8.77 -1.12 -17.55
N ARG A 153 7.64 -0.88 -18.20
CA ARG A 153 6.98 -1.78 -19.14
C ARG A 153 6.82 -1.12 -20.51
#